data_60efc94ef19fcc173d5fbeee2a156cc3
#
_entry.id   60efc94ef19fcc173d5fbeee2a156cc3
#
_cell.length_a   1.000
_cell.length_b   1.000
_cell.length_c   1.000
_cell.angle_alpha   90.00
_cell.angle_beta   90.00
_cell.angle_gamma   90.00
#
_symmetry.space_group_name_H-M   'P 1'
#
loop_
_entity.id
_entity.type
_entity.pdbx_description
1 polymer ?
#
loop_
_entity_poly.entity_id
_entity_poly.type
_entity_poly.pdbx_seq_one_letter_code
_entity_poly.pdbx_strand_id
1 'polypeptide(L)'
;MVTGTGVAQTGLGGATGYGEIALPRSDDAAVRQDWSAVFGAGLTYFGHTFQATDIFVNTNGSLSFGAAVLGYPTAATPANPTPDMIAPFWADVDTRLRGEGVESGQIYVDIDPVADVVSITWDDVGVYRRNTDQVNRFQIQLYDRGGGDFDIVFRYEAINWTIGSSTPDVGAQALLASPRLAAPLWLLPGAGQADLSGLDTTPGNTGTTGLWLYQMRSGTIAGANPARGVALTGTPGADTLDGSVSSDILTGRAGPDILRGAAGNDTLYGGDGADTLNGGTGDDFIFGGDTSVDRRDVIYGGDGNDRVEAGHGNDLVFGGNGNDSVEGGFGVDEIQGQAGNDVLTGSAFSDLIFGGDGNDFVNGGFGHDRVNGGAGADRFYHLGVAGHGSDWIQDYRAAQGDVLLAGINGATRSQFQVNLSETAGAGAVGVQEAFVIYRPTGQILWALVDGGAEAHINLQIGAQVFDLLA
;
A
#
# COMPACT_ATOMS: atom_id res chain seq x y z
N MET A 1 -15.53 -12.64 -18.59
CA MET A 1 -14.22 -12.33 -19.21
C MET A 1 -14.43 -11.26 -20.27
N VAL A 2 -13.70 -10.17 -20.21
CA VAL A 2 -13.68 -9.19 -21.29
C VAL A 2 -13.01 -9.87 -22.49
N THR A 3 -13.74 -10.08 -23.57
CA THR A 3 -13.25 -10.70 -24.80
C THR A 3 -13.45 -9.72 -25.96
N GLY A 4 -12.62 -9.79 -26.97
CA GLY A 4 -12.79 -9.00 -28.19
C GLY A 4 -11.52 -8.34 -28.68
N THR A 5 -11.68 -7.44 -29.64
CA THR A 5 -10.63 -6.64 -30.27
C THR A 5 -10.55 -5.25 -29.61
N GLY A 6 -9.52 -4.46 -29.96
CA GLY A 6 -9.44 -3.03 -29.63
C GLY A 6 -10.47 -2.16 -30.36
N VAL A 7 -11.21 -2.73 -31.31
CA VAL A 7 -12.29 -2.03 -32.02
C VAL A 7 -13.40 -1.68 -31.05
N ALA A 8 -13.95 -0.48 -31.16
CA ALA A 8 -15.10 -0.05 -30.40
C ALA A 8 -16.27 -1.01 -30.64
N GLN A 9 -16.93 -1.43 -29.57
CA GLN A 9 -18.07 -2.34 -29.68
C GLN A 9 -19.26 -1.61 -30.33
N THR A 10 -19.85 -2.24 -31.30
CA THR A 10 -21.10 -1.83 -31.97
C THR A 10 -22.25 -2.74 -31.59
N GLY A 11 -23.46 -2.39 -32.01
CA GLY A 11 -24.66 -3.14 -31.65
C GLY A 11 -25.22 -2.82 -30.26
N LEU A 12 -24.73 -1.72 -29.65
CA LEU A 12 -25.13 -1.19 -28.35
C LEU A 12 -26.44 -0.36 -28.45
N GLY A 13 -27.17 -0.43 -29.56
CA GLY A 13 -28.35 0.41 -29.79
C GLY A 13 -28.04 1.77 -30.43
N GLY A 14 -29.07 2.61 -30.56
CA GLY A 14 -28.95 3.93 -31.18
C GLY A 14 -28.76 3.90 -32.70
N ALA A 15 -28.72 5.09 -33.30
CA ALA A 15 -28.68 5.24 -34.77
C ALA A 15 -27.34 4.81 -35.39
N THR A 16 -26.25 4.88 -34.65
CA THR A 16 -24.89 4.51 -35.08
C THR A 16 -24.44 3.15 -34.54
N GLY A 17 -25.20 2.55 -33.62
CA GLY A 17 -24.85 1.29 -32.97
C GLY A 17 -23.88 1.41 -31.79
N TYR A 18 -23.50 2.62 -31.36
CA TYR A 18 -22.56 2.86 -30.26
C TYR A 18 -23.22 3.21 -28.92
N GLY A 19 -24.56 3.32 -28.86
CA GLY A 19 -25.33 3.58 -27.67
C GLY A 19 -26.63 4.33 -27.94
N GLU A 20 -27.56 4.26 -27.02
CA GLU A 20 -28.90 4.85 -27.15
C GLU A 20 -28.92 6.35 -26.84
N ILE A 21 -27.96 6.84 -26.06
CA ILE A 21 -27.89 8.22 -25.57
C ILE A 21 -26.80 8.98 -26.33
N ALA A 22 -27.20 9.82 -27.27
CA ALA A 22 -26.28 10.75 -27.91
C ALA A 22 -26.13 12.02 -27.04
N LEU A 23 -24.91 12.34 -26.60
CA LEU A 23 -24.67 13.52 -25.79
C LEU A 23 -24.71 14.80 -26.64
N PRO A 24 -25.04 15.96 -26.03
CA PRO A 24 -25.02 17.25 -26.74
C PRO A 24 -23.62 17.52 -27.33
N ARG A 25 -23.58 18.01 -28.57
CA ARG A 25 -22.35 18.39 -29.25
C ARG A 25 -21.77 19.65 -28.60
N SER A 26 -20.48 19.60 -28.28
CA SER A 26 -19.81 20.71 -27.60
C SER A 26 -18.30 20.67 -27.87
N ASP A 27 -17.64 21.71 -27.45
CA ASP A 27 -16.18 21.83 -27.30
C ASP A 27 -15.79 21.41 -25.86
N ASP A 28 -16.08 22.29 -24.92
CA ASP A 28 -15.77 22.09 -23.52
C ASP A 28 -17.06 21.88 -22.72
N ALA A 29 -17.57 20.65 -22.65
CA ALA A 29 -18.76 20.33 -21.86
C ALA A 29 -18.57 19.07 -21.04
N ALA A 30 -19.41 18.96 -20.01
CA ALA A 30 -19.56 17.76 -19.22
C ALA A 30 -21.06 17.46 -19.03
N VAL A 31 -21.46 16.23 -19.22
CA VAL A 31 -22.86 15.82 -19.07
C VAL A 31 -22.95 14.83 -17.91
N ARG A 32 -23.71 15.23 -16.89
CA ARG A 32 -23.98 14.37 -15.73
C ARG A 32 -24.81 13.16 -16.16
N GLN A 33 -24.45 12.01 -15.66
CA GLN A 33 -25.05 10.73 -15.97
C GLN A 33 -25.75 10.14 -14.74
N ASP A 34 -26.69 9.23 -14.99
CA ASP A 34 -27.30 8.35 -13.99
C ASP A 34 -27.06 6.89 -14.42
N TRP A 35 -26.16 6.21 -13.75
CA TRP A 35 -25.80 4.82 -14.02
C TRP A 35 -26.30 3.87 -12.91
N SER A 36 -27.25 4.31 -12.10
CA SER A 36 -27.78 3.53 -10.98
C SER A 36 -28.41 2.19 -11.38
N ALA A 37 -28.82 2.06 -12.64
CA ALA A 37 -29.30 0.80 -13.19
C ALA A 37 -28.23 -0.29 -13.31
N VAL A 38 -26.95 0.09 -13.42
CA VAL A 38 -25.78 -0.81 -13.45
C VAL A 38 -25.08 -0.78 -12.10
N PHE A 39 -24.67 0.39 -11.63
CA PHE A 39 -23.88 0.57 -10.43
C PHE A 39 -24.74 0.91 -9.20
N GLY A 40 -25.59 -0.02 -8.78
CA GLY A 40 -26.51 0.19 -7.67
C GLY A 40 -25.83 0.46 -6.32
N ALA A 41 -24.64 -0.04 -6.11
CA ALA A 41 -23.79 0.21 -4.93
C ALA A 41 -22.89 1.44 -5.08
N GLY A 42 -22.90 2.13 -6.23
CA GLY A 42 -21.92 3.17 -6.60
C GLY A 42 -20.62 2.59 -7.14
N LEU A 43 -19.60 3.45 -7.34
CA LEU A 43 -18.28 3.08 -7.83
C LEU A 43 -17.24 3.52 -6.80
N THR A 44 -16.42 2.57 -6.33
CA THR A 44 -15.35 2.87 -5.37
C THR A 44 -14.06 3.14 -6.13
N TYR A 45 -13.56 4.37 -6.02
CA TYR A 45 -12.43 4.87 -6.77
C TYR A 45 -11.43 5.54 -5.81
N PHE A 46 -10.25 4.97 -5.66
CA PHE A 46 -9.21 5.37 -4.73
C PHE A 46 -9.74 5.70 -3.32
N GLY A 47 -10.42 4.71 -2.69
CA GLY A 47 -10.92 4.81 -1.33
C GLY A 47 -12.17 5.67 -1.13
N HIS A 48 -12.79 6.16 -2.21
CA HIS A 48 -14.05 6.89 -2.12
C HIS A 48 -15.14 6.27 -3.00
N THR A 49 -16.32 6.04 -2.42
CA THR A 49 -17.47 5.51 -3.18
C THR A 49 -18.34 6.67 -3.67
N PHE A 50 -18.38 6.84 -4.97
CA PHE A 50 -19.23 7.80 -5.65
C PHE A 50 -20.61 7.21 -5.94
N GLN A 51 -21.65 8.02 -5.78
CA GLN A 51 -22.99 7.62 -6.24
C GLN A 51 -23.00 7.53 -7.78
N ALA A 52 -23.68 6.55 -8.31
CA ALA A 52 -23.81 6.36 -9.75
C ALA A 52 -24.49 7.53 -10.50
N THR A 53 -25.07 8.47 -9.76
CA THR A 53 -25.64 9.72 -10.28
C THR A 53 -24.67 10.90 -10.26
N ASP A 54 -23.45 10.75 -9.72
CA ASP A 54 -22.46 11.82 -9.60
C ASP A 54 -21.29 11.63 -10.57
N ILE A 55 -21.57 11.12 -11.76
CA ILE A 55 -20.61 10.84 -12.80
C ILE A 55 -20.86 11.76 -13.99
N PHE A 56 -19.75 12.26 -14.55
CA PHE A 56 -19.79 13.18 -15.69
C PHE A 56 -18.99 12.60 -16.86
N VAL A 57 -19.61 12.57 -18.03
CA VAL A 57 -18.93 12.31 -19.29
C VAL A 57 -18.48 13.65 -19.86
N ASN A 58 -17.19 13.86 -20.01
CA ASN A 58 -16.62 15.11 -20.46
C ASN A 58 -16.31 15.04 -21.96
N THR A 59 -16.59 16.10 -22.71
CA THR A 59 -16.35 16.16 -24.16
C THR A 59 -14.89 15.85 -24.48
N ASN A 60 -13.97 16.36 -23.67
CA ASN A 60 -12.52 16.23 -23.81
C ASN A 60 -11.96 14.83 -23.50
N GLY A 61 -12.74 13.77 -23.68
CA GLY A 61 -12.24 12.40 -23.65
C GLY A 61 -11.98 11.84 -22.27
N SER A 62 -12.77 12.24 -21.27
CA SER A 62 -12.64 11.72 -19.90
C SER A 62 -13.98 11.52 -19.19
N LEU A 63 -13.94 10.74 -18.12
CA LEU A 63 -14.98 10.64 -17.10
C LEU A 63 -14.49 11.30 -15.82
N SER A 64 -15.37 11.99 -15.10
CA SER A 64 -15.04 12.52 -13.77
C SER A 64 -16.15 12.22 -12.76
N PHE A 65 -15.76 12.15 -11.49
CA PHE A 65 -16.63 11.75 -10.38
C PHE A 65 -16.81 12.94 -9.42
N GLY A 66 -18.06 13.18 -9.01
CA GLY A 66 -18.40 14.25 -8.08
C GLY A 66 -18.39 15.67 -8.67
N ALA A 67 -17.55 15.95 -9.64
CA ALA A 67 -17.45 17.26 -10.30
C ALA A 67 -17.11 17.14 -11.79
N ALA A 68 -17.63 18.08 -12.59
CA ALA A 68 -17.36 18.17 -14.03
C ALA A 68 -15.92 18.65 -14.32
N VAL A 69 -15.30 18.09 -15.35
CA VAL A 69 -14.04 18.57 -15.94
C VAL A 69 -14.34 19.14 -17.31
N LEU A 70 -14.23 20.47 -17.45
CA LEU A 70 -14.57 21.16 -18.70
C LEU A 70 -13.35 21.39 -19.59
N GLY A 71 -12.15 21.39 -19.00
CA GLY A 71 -10.91 21.71 -19.73
C GLY A 71 -10.21 20.48 -20.30
N TYR A 72 -9.20 20.76 -21.10
CA TYR A 72 -8.22 19.80 -21.63
C TYR A 72 -6.85 20.01 -20.97
N PRO A 73 -5.87 19.09 -21.11
CA PRO A 73 -4.57 19.23 -20.47
C PRO A 73 -3.78 20.41 -21.06
N THR A 74 -3.38 21.35 -20.20
CA THR A 74 -2.53 22.50 -20.57
C THR A 74 -1.12 22.42 -20.02
N ALA A 75 -0.82 21.33 -19.29
CA ALA A 75 0.50 21.02 -18.76
C ALA A 75 0.78 19.53 -18.92
N ALA A 76 2.03 19.16 -19.13
CA ALA A 76 2.45 17.77 -19.30
C ALA A 76 2.17 16.89 -18.06
N THR A 77 1.92 17.53 -16.92
CA THR A 77 1.43 16.87 -15.71
C THR A 77 0.26 17.70 -15.18
N PRO A 78 -0.93 17.14 -14.99
CA PRO A 78 -2.05 17.84 -14.40
C PRO A 78 -1.66 18.42 -13.03
N ALA A 79 -2.02 19.67 -12.77
CA ALA A 79 -1.83 20.25 -11.45
C ALA A 79 -2.79 19.61 -10.45
N ASN A 80 -2.30 19.21 -9.30
CA ASN A 80 -3.17 18.81 -8.19
C ASN A 80 -3.78 20.07 -7.52
N PRO A 81 -5.09 20.06 -7.13
CA PRO A 81 -5.99 18.91 -7.15
C PRO A 81 -6.74 18.77 -8.48
N THR A 82 -6.56 17.65 -9.14
CA THR A 82 -7.49 17.20 -10.16
C THR A 82 -8.69 16.54 -9.49
N PRO A 83 -9.92 16.64 -10.01
CA PRO A 83 -11.02 15.79 -9.53
C PRO A 83 -10.69 14.32 -9.78
N ASP A 84 -11.41 13.43 -9.10
CA ASP A 84 -11.38 12.02 -9.42
C ASP A 84 -11.81 11.82 -10.88
N MET A 85 -10.94 11.25 -11.72
CA MET A 85 -11.20 11.09 -13.15
C MET A 85 -10.52 9.88 -13.78
N ILE A 86 -11.18 9.33 -14.78
CA ILE A 86 -10.67 8.31 -15.69
C ILE A 86 -10.58 8.93 -17.08
N ALA A 87 -9.41 8.98 -17.65
CA ALA A 87 -9.19 9.57 -18.97
C ALA A 87 -8.57 8.54 -19.92
N PRO A 88 -9.36 7.90 -20.77
CA PRO A 88 -8.81 7.09 -21.86
C PRO A 88 -8.01 7.92 -22.86
N PHE A 89 -8.46 9.15 -23.13
CA PHE A 89 -7.84 10.04 -24.10
C PHE A 89 -8.22 11.51 -23.82
N TRP A 90 -7.63 12.10 -22.76
CA TRP A 90 -7.90 13.48 -22.37
C TRP A 90 -7.17 14.45 -23.29
N ALA A 91 -7.90 15.16 -24.15
CA ALA A 91 -7.40 16.06 -25.16
C ALA A 91 -8.44 17.14 -25.50
N ASP A 92 -8.06 18.14 -26.28
CA ASP A 92 -8.96 19.20 -26.75
C ASP A 92 -9.87 18.68 -27.90
N VAL A 93 -10.92 17.98 -27.51
CA VAL A 93 -11.89 17.32 -28.41
C VAL A 93 -13.06 18.26 -28.72
N ASP A 94 -13.38 18.45 -30.00
CA ASP A 94 -14.50 19.26 -30.47
C ASP A 94 -15.53 18.43 -31.26
N THR A 95 -16.73 18.32 -30.73
CA THR A 95 -17.85 17.60 -31.37
C THR A 95 -18.85 18.52 -32.07
N ARG A 96 -18.59 19.84 -32.18
CA ARG A 96 -19.47 20.81 -32.83
C ARG A 96 -19.48 20.59 -34.35
N LEU A 97 -20.65 20.84 -34.96
CA LEU A 97 -20.80 20.77 -36.42
C LEU A 97 -20.12 21.95 -37.10
N ARG A 98 -19.42 21.68 -38.21
CA ARG A 98 -18.79 22.70 -39.06
C ARG A 98 -19.82 23.47 -39.89
N GLY A 99 -20.91 22.80 -40.28
CA GLY A 99 -21.95 23.33 -41.13
C GLY A 99 -21.65 23.15 -42.63
N GLU A 100 -20.43 22.75 -43.01
CA GLU A 100 -20.03 22.41 -44.36
C GLU A 100 -18.95 21.34 -44.34
N GLY A 101 -19.01 20.32 -45.21
CA GLY A 101 -18.04 19.23 -45.33
C GLY A 101 -18.23 18.06 -44.40
N VAL A 102 -17.13 17.38 -44.04
CA VAL A 102 -17.15 16.27 -43.07
C VAL A 102 -17.39 16.87 -41.66
N GLU A 103 -18.38 16.37 -40.98
CA GLU A 103 -18.73 16.79 -39.62
C GLU A 103 -17.91 16.02 -38.57
N SER A 104 -17.56 16.67 -37.46
CA SER A 104 -17.04 15.98 -36.28
C SER A 104 -18.07 14.97 -35.79
N GLY A 105 -17.60 13.87 -35.25
CA GLY A 105 -18.42 12.83 -34.66
C GLY A 105 -19.16 13.26 -33.39
N GLN A 106 -19.55 12.30 -32.60
CA GLN A 106 -20.39 12.53 -31.42
C GLN A 106 -20.03 11.54 -30.31
N ILE A 107 -20.41 11.86 -29.08
CA ILE A 107 -20.26 10.98 -27.93
C ILE A 107 -21.56 10.25 -27.72
N TYR A 108 -21.48 8.93 -27.55
CA TYR A 108 -22.61 8.05 -27.28
C TYR A 108 -22.40 7.35 -25.94
N VAL A 109 -23.48 7.19 -25.20
CA VAL A 109 -23.51 6.42 -23.94
C VAL A 109 -24.53 5.31 -24.10
N ASP A 110 -24.14 4.12 -23.70
CA ASP A 110 -24.98 2.95 -23.56
C ASP A 110 -24.96 2.45 -22.12
N ILE A 111 -26.12 2.12 -21.57
CA ILE A 111 -26.29 1.62 -20.21
C ILE A 111 -27.00 0.28 -20.30
N ASP A 112 -26.26 -0.81 -20.18
CA ASP A 112 -26.79 -2.18 -20.27
C ASP A 112 -26.83 -2.84 -18.88
N PRO A 113 -27.96 -2.81 -18.17
CA PRO A 113 -28.12 -3.45 -16.87
C PRO A 113 -28.22 -4.97 -16.93
N VAL A 114 -28.30 -5.58 -18.13
CA VAL A 114 -28.30 -7.04 -18.30
C VAL A 114 -26.87 -7.57 -18.42
N ALA A 115 -26.01 -6.82 -19.08
CA ALA A 115 -24.59 -7.13 -19.19
C ALA A 115 -23.75 -6.53 -18.06
N ASP A 116 -24.37 -5.78 -17.14
CA ASP A 116 -23.74 -5.03 -16.05
C ASP A 116 -22.60 -4.12 -16.54
N VAL A 117 -22.87 -3.35 -17.61
CA VAL A 117 -21.87 -2.47 -18.24
C VAL A 117 -22.43 -1.13 -18.66
N VAL A 118 -21.59 -0.09 -18.51
CA VAL A 118 -21.79 1.20 -19.17
C VAL A 118 -20.69 1.40 -20.20
N SER A 119 -21.05 1.73 -21.43
CA SER A 119 -20.13 1.99 -22.55
C SER A 119 -20.24 3.44 -23.00
N ILE A 120 -19.12 4.12 -23.17
CA ILE A 120 -19.04 5.47 -23.70
C ILE A 120 -18.10 5.47 -24.89
N THR A 121 -18.62 5.91 -26.03
CA THR A 121 -17.89 5.95 -27.30
C THR A 121 -17.73 7.38 -27.78
N TRP A 122 -16.50 7.82 -27.96
CA TRP A 122 -16.14 9.01 -28.72
C TRP A 122 -15.96 8.56 -30.18
N ASP A 123 -17.01 8.79 -30.99
CA ASP A 123 -17.08 8.28 -32.36
C ASP A 123 -16.69 9.37 -33.35
N ASP A 124 -15.59 9.15 -34.08
CA ASP A 124 -15.03 10.04 -35.12
C ASP A 124 -14.85 11.51 -34.68
N VAL A 125 -14.42 11.68 -33.41
CA VAL A 125 -14.28 13.01 -32.83
C VAL A 125 -13.05 13.74 -33.36
N GLY A 126 -13.24 15.02 -33.69
CA GLY A 126 -12.19 15.90 -34.18
C GLY A 126 -11.48 16.68 -33.08
N VAL A 127 -10.48 17.45 -33.47
CA VAL A 127 -9.74 18.35 -32.61
C VAL A 127 -10.34 19.78 -32.63
N TYR A 128 -10.03 20.58 -31.64
CA TYR A 128 -10.45 21.98 -31.49
C TYR A 128 -10.47 22.77 -32.82
N ARG A 129 -11.39 23.70 -32.95
CA ARG A 129 -11.73 24.47 -34.15
C ARG A 129 -12.40 23.67 -35.25
N ARG A 130 -13.06 22.56 -34.91
CA ARG A 130 -13.82 21.70 -35.83
C ARG A 130 -12.94 21.15 -36.96
N ASN A 131 -11.70 20.80 -36.64
CA ASN A 131 -10.83 20.13 -37.58
C ASN A 131 -11.20 18.65 -37.67
N THR A 132 -11.71 18.22 -38.81
CA THR A 132 -12.20 16.87 -39.07
C THR A 132 -11.39 16.17 -40.15
N ASP A 133 -10.23 16.72 -40.55
CA ASP A 133 -9.34 16.07 -41.49
C ASP A 133 -8.71 14.79 -40.92
N GLN A 134 -8.63 14.75 -39.57
CA GLN A 134 -8.24 13.58 -38.83
C GLN A 134 -9.21 13.44 -37.63
N VAL A 135 -9.75 12.26 -37.43
CA VAL A 135 -10.68 11.96 -36.32
C VAL A 135 -10.20 10.76 -35.52
N ASN A 136 -10.56 10.74 -34.25
CA ASN A 136 -10.26 9.62 -33.37
C ASN A 136 -11.54 8.88 -33.01
N ARG A 137 -11.42 7.55 -32.87
CA ARG A 137 -12.46 6.72 -32.30
C ARG A 137 -11.90 5.89 -31.17
N PHE A 138 -12.45 6.08 -29.99
CA PHE A 138 -12.11 5.32 -28.79
C PHE A 138 -13.33 5.12 -27.91
N GLN A 139 -13.26 4.09 -27.06
CA GLN A 139 -14.37 3.72 -26.19
C GLN A 139 -13.84 3.36 -24.80
N ILE A 140 -14.58 3.74 -23.77
CA ILE A 140 -14.44 3.22 -22.42
C ILE A 140 -15.65 2.36 -22.06
N GLN A 141 -15.42 1.25 -21.38
CA GLN A 141 -16.46 0.43 -20.80
C GLN A 141 -16.17 0.22 -19.31
N LEU A 142 -17.18 0.39 -18.49
CA LEU A 142 -17.11 0.10 -17.06
C LEU A 142 -18.07 -1.05 -16.76
N TYR A 143 -17.52 -2.16 -16.27
CA TYR A 143 -18.29 -3.36 -15.90
C TYR A 143 -18.44 -3.41 -14.38
N ASP A 144 -19.68 -3.45 -13.87
CA ASP A 144 -19.93 -3.64 -12.45
C ASP A 144 -19.48 -5.05 -12.00
N ARG A 145 -18.82 -5.11 -10.84
CA ARG A 145 -18.38 -6.35 -10.18
C ARG A 145 -18.99 -6.52 -8.81
N GLY A 146 -19.90 -5.63 -8.45
CA GLY A 146 -20.57 -5.59 -7.15
C GLY A 146 -19.74 -4.95 -6.05
N GLY A 147 -20.44 -4.45 -5.01
CA GLY A 147 -19.79 -3.85 -3.84
C GLY A 147 -19.02 -2.55 -4.08
N GLY A 148 -19.17 -1.95 -5.27
CA GLY A 148 -18.43 -0.77 -5.71
C GLY A 148 -17.20 -1.08 -6.56
N ASP A 149 -16.83 -2.35 -6.70
CA ASP A 149 -15.76 -2.80 -7.58
C ASP A 149 -16.19 -2.75 -9.06
N PHE A 150 -15.24 -2.48 -9.95
CA PHE A 150 -15.53 -2.45 -11.39
C PHE A 150 -14.28 -2.71 -12.25
N ASP A 151 -14.51 -3.14 -13.49
CA ASP A 151 -13.45 -3.23 -14.49
C ASP A 151 -13.53 -2.03 -15.44
N ILE A 152 -12.37 -1.52 -15.86
CA ILE A 152 -12.21 -0.44 -16.83
C ILE A 152 -11.62 -1.02 -18.10
N VAL A 153 -12.29 -0.87 -19.22
CA VAL A 153 -11.81 -1.32 -20.51
C VAL A 153 -11.65 -0.13 -21.45
N PHE A 154 -10.46 0.06 -21.97
CA PHE A 154 -10.20 1.02 -23.04
C PHE A 154 -10.07 0.30 -24.37
N ARG A 155 -10.73 0.84 -25.41
CA ARG A 155 -10.64 0.38 -26.78
C ARG A 155 -10.25 1.55 -27.68
N TYR A 156 -9.21 1.37 -28.43
CA TYR A 156 -8.69 2.35 -29.39
C TYR A 156 -8.81 1.76 -30.80
N GLU A 157 -9.76 2.27 -31.58
CA GLU A 157 -10.02 1.80 -32.94
C GLU A 157 -9.28 2.63 -33.99
N ALA A 158 -9.20 3.95 -33.77
CA ALA A 158 -8.50 4.87 -34.63
C ALA A 158 -7.97 6.05 -33.85
N ILE A 159 -6.66 6.23 -33.81
CA ILE A 159 -5.98 7.36 -33.19
C ILE A 159 -5.15 8.08 -34.26
N ASN A 160 -5.75 9.07 -34.89
CA ASN A 160 -5.18 9.80 -36.00
C ASN A 160 -4.55 11.13 -35.59
N TRP A 161 -4.82 11.59 -34.36
CA TRP A 161 -4.22 12.80 -33.80
C TRP A 161 -4.01 12.65 -32.30
N THR A 162 -2.96 13.28 -31.77
CA THR A 162 -2.64 13.28 -30.33
C THR A 162 -2.36 14.68 -29.78
N ILE A 163 -2.19 15.67 -30.67
CA ILE A 163 -1.95 17.07 -30.31
C ILE A 163 -3.04 17.92 -30.94
N GLY A 164 -3.72 18.72 -30.12
CA GLY A 164 -4.74 19.67 -30.57
C GLY A 164 -4.13 20.89 -31.27
N SER A 165 -5.01 21.76 -31.74
CA SER A 165 -4.61 22.98 -32.46
C SER A 165 -4.61 24.25 -31.58
N SER A 166 -4.91 24.13 -30.31
CA SER A 166 -4.89 25.24 -29.33
C SER A 166 -3.50 25.46 -28.74
N THR A 167 -3.24 26.63 -28.19
CA THR A 167 -1.99 26.93 -27.49
C THR A 167 -2.31 27.49 -26.11
N PRO A 168 -1.76 26.91 -25.03
CA PRO A 168 -0.85 25.75 -25.00
C PRO A 168 -1.59 24.43 -25.08
N ASP A 169 -1.15 23.54 -25.95
CA ASP A 169 -1.57 22.15 -26.01
C ASP A 169 -0.37 21.24 -25.75
N VAL A 170 -0.48 20.36 -24.77
CA VAL A 170 0.60 19.45 -24.36
C VAL A 170 0.40 18.04 -24.90
N GLY A 171 -0.62 17.87 -25.75
CA GLY A 171 -1.00 16.58 -26.32
C GLY A 171 -1.98 15.80 -25.44
N ALA A 172 -2.54 14.75 -26.04
CA ALA A 172 -3.48 13.85 -25.36
C ALA A 172 -2.80 13.11 -24.21
N GLN A 173 -3.57 12.87 -23.15
CA GLN A 173 -3.12 12.15 -21.96
C GLN A 173 -4.06 11.01 -21.64
N ALA A 174 -3.52 9.86 -21.25
CA ALA A 174 -4.29 8.73 -20.75
C ALA A 174 -3.89 8.41 -19.33
N LEU A 175 -4.80 8.64 -18.39
CA LEU A 175 -4.48 8.58 -16.96
C LEU A 175 -5.69 8.24 -16.08
N LEU A 176 -5.39 7.83 -14.86
CA LEU A 176 -6.30 7.94 -13.72
C LEU A 176 -5.81 9.05 -12.80
N ALA A 177 -6.71 9.89 -12.32
CA ALA A 177 -6.38 10.93 -11.37
C ALA A 177 -7.34 10.92 -10.19
N SER A 178 -6.79 11.21 -9.02
CA SER A 178 -7.55 11.41 -7.79
C SER A 178 -6.80 12.41 -6.92
N PRO A 179 -7.51 13.29 -6.19
CA PRO A 179 -6.87 14.14 -5.18
C PRO A 179 -6.18 13.32 -4.07
N ARG A 180 -6.47 12.03 -3.95
CA ARG A 180 -5.85 11.08 -2.99
C ARG A 180 -4.54 10.50 -3.49
N LEU A 181 -4.24 10.63 -4.77
CA LEU A 181 -2.96 10.22 -5.34
C LEU A 181 -1.96 11.38 -5.25
N ALA A 182 -0.71 11.07 -4.92
CA ALA A 182 0.38 12.06 -4.94
C ALA A 182 0.67 12.60 -6.35
N ALA A 183 0.37 11.77 -7.38
CA ALA A 183 0.45 12.13 -8.79
C ALA A 183 -0.56 11.30 -9.60
N PRO A 184 -0.97 11.75 -10.80
CA PRO A 184 -1.79 10.93 -11.68
C PRO A 184 -1.13 9.61 -12.04
N LEU A 185 -1.92 8.54 -12.07
CA LEU A 185 -1.46 7.24 -12.51
C LEU A 185 -1.52 7.15 -14.03
N TRP A 186 -0.37 7.00 -14.68
CA TRP A 186 -0.24 6.86 -16.13
C TRP A 186 -0.44 5.40 -16.52
N LEU A 187 -1.53 5.10 -17.24
CA LEU A 187 -1.94 3.73 -17.53
C LEU A 187 -1.31 3.11 -18.77
N LEU A 188 -0.84 3.94 -19.69
CA LEU A 188 -0.47 3.49 -21.04
C LEU A 188 0.98 3.86 -21.35
N PRO A 189 1.68 3.08 -22.18
CA PRO A 189 2.97 3.48 -22.73
C PRO A 189 2.84 4.84 -23.43
N GLY A 190 3.77 5.77 -23.15
CA GLY A 190 3.72 7.14 -23.69
C GLY A 190 2.72 8.08 -22.98
N ALA A 191 1.85 7.59 -22.12
CA ALA A 191 0.98 8.43 -21.30
C ALA A 191 1.81 9.41 -20.45
N GLY A 192 1.47 10.71 -20.48
CA GLY A 192 2.27 11.77 -19.85
C GLY A 192 3.36 12.36 -20.76
N GLN A 193 3.54 11.83 -21.96
CA GLN A 193 4.25 12.44 -23.07
C GLN A 193 3.29 12.54 -24.25
N ALA A 194 3.47 13.49 -25.13
CA ALA A 194 2.53 13.80 -26.23
C ALA A 194 2.35 12.72 -27.31
N ASP A 195 2.83 11.51 -27.09
CA ASP A 195 2.77 10.44 -28.08
C ASP A 195 1.93 9.25 -27.62
N LEU A 196 0.62 9.37 -27.80
CA LEU A 196 -0.33 8.27 -27.71
C LEU A 196 -0.66 7.71 -29.12
N SER A 197 0.07 8.13 -30.15
CA SER A 197 -0.07 7.57 -31.50
C SER A 197 0.29 6.09 -31.49
N GLY A 198 -0.51 5.28 -32.14
CA GLY A 198 -0.30 3.83 -32.19
C GLY A 198 -0.97 3.03 -31.07
N LEU A 199 -1.78 3.64 -30.18
CA LEU A 199 -2.59 2.88 -29.22
C LEU A 199 -3.56 1.92 -29.89
N ASP A 200 -4.05 2.27 -31.08
CA ASP A 200 -4.90 1.45 -31.96
C ASP A 200 -4.14 0.32 -32.66
N THR A 201 -2.83 0.40 -32.73
CA THR A 201 -1.95 -0.59 -33.41
C THR A 201 -1.07 -1.38 -32.45
N THR A 202 -0.98 -0.97 -31.19
CA THR A 202 -0.15 -1.61 -30.17
C THR A 202 -0.97 -2.65 -29.37
N PRO A 203 -0.43 -3.86 -29.12
CA PRO A 203 -1.05 -4.79 -28.19
C PRO A 203 -1.14 -4.17 -26.78
N GLY A 204 -2.36 -4.18 -26.21
CA GLY A 204 -2.59 -3.74 -24.84
C GLY A 204 -2.09 -4.75 -23.81
N ASN A 205 -2.33 -4.48 -22.53
CA ASN A 205 -2.02 -5.39 -21.43
C ASN A 205 -2.80 -6.71 -21.48
N THR A 206 -3.79 -6.82 -22.35
CA THR A 206 -4.52 -8.05 -22.68
C THR A 206 -3.84 -8.90 -23.75
N GLY A 207 -2.77 -8.42 -24.39
CA GLY A 207 -2.17 -9.01 -25.58
C GLY A 207 -2.95 -8.75 -26.88
N THR A 208 -4.05 -8.02 -26.84
CA THR A 208 -4.88 -7.68 -27.99
C THR A 208 -4.63 -6.24 -28.41
N THR A 209 -4.42 -6.00 -29.69
CA THR A 209 -4.18 -4.67 -30.26
C THR A 209 -5.33 -3.71 -29.91
N GLY A 210 -4.99 -2.53 -29.39
CA GLY A 210 -5.93 -1.49 -29.03
C GLY A 210 -6.81 -1.79 -27.81
N LEU A 211 -6.62 -2.92 -27.09
CA LEU A 211 -7.46 -3.34 -25.96
C LEU A 211 -6.68 -3.35 -24.65
N TRP A 212 -7.15 -2.54 -23.70
CA TRP A 212 -6.56 -2.40 -22.37
C TRP A 212 -7.60 -2.68 -21.30
N LEU A 213 -7.25 -3.47 -20.27
CA LEU A 213 -8.12 -3.84 -19.16
C LEU A 213 -7.47 -3.51 -17.83
N TYR A 214 -8.20 -2.80 -16.99
CA TYR A 214 -7.80 -2.50 -15.61
C TYR A 214 -8.92 -2.94 -14.66
N GLN A 215 -8.54 -3.48 -13.52
CA GLN A 215 -9.49 -3.97 -12.52
C GLN A 215 -9.42 -3.10 -11.28
N MET A 216 -10.50 -2.39 -10.99
CA MET A 216 -10.66 -1.63 -9.75
C MET A 216 -11.26 -2.56 -8.70
N ARG A 217 -10.50 -2.83 -7.63
CA ARG A 217 -10.92 -3.68 -6.50
C ARG A 217 -10.65 -2.95 -5.20
N SER A 218 -11.64 -2.92 -4.33
CA SER A 218 -11.56 -2.18 -3.06
C SER A 218 -11.06 -0.73 -3.23
N GLY A 219 -11.39 -0.12 -4.37
CA GLY A 219 -11.01 1.24 -4.71
C GLY A 219 -9.62 1.42 -5.31
N THR A 220 -8.87 0.35 -5.57
CA THR A 220 -7.52 0.39 -6.17
C THR A 220 -7.45 -0.40 -7.46
N ILE A 221 -6.44 -0.14 -8.30
CA ILE A 221 -6.23 -0.91 -9.54
C ILE A 221 -5.29 -2.08 -9.29
N ALA A 222 -5.82 -3.29 -9.45
CA ALA A 222 -5.00 -4.48 -9.54
C ALA A 222 -4.24 -4.51 -10.88
N GLY A 223 -2.92 -4.52 -10.85
CA GLY A 223 -2.06 -4.69 -12.03
C GLY A 223 -1.91 -3.46 -12.93
N ALA A 224 -2.14 -2.25 -12.44
CA ALA A 224 -1.76 -1.02 -13.14
C ALA A 224 -0.23 -0.94 -13.19
N ASN A 225 0.33 -1.24 -14.34
CA ASN A 225 1.76 -1.29 -14.67
C ASN A 225 2.64 -1.93 -13.58
N PRO A 226 2.99 -3.23 -13.67
CA PRO A 226 3.81 -3.92 -12.66
C PRO A 226 5.24 -3.33 -12.49
N ALA A 227 5.58 -2.29 -13.18
CA ALA A 227 6.88 -1.63 -13.11
C ALA A 227 6.86 -0.29 -12.37
N ARG A 228 5.74 0.15 -11.77
CA ARG A 228 5.69 1.42 -11.07
C ARG A 228 4.71 1.37 -9.91
N GLY A 229 5.25 1.42 -8.68
CA GLY A 229 4.46 1.51 -7.46
C GLY A 229 3.59 2.77 -7.37
N VAL A 230 2.58 2.72 -6.52
CA VAL A 230 1.68 3.86 -6.25
C VAL A 230 2.14 4.63 -5.02
N ALA A 231 1.80 5.93 -4.97
CA ALA A 231 1.92 6.71 -3.75
C ALA A 231 0.52 7.20 -3.35
N LEU A 232 -0.02 6.61 -2.29
CA LEU A 232 -1.37 6.93 -1.78
C LEU A 232 -1.26 7.71 -0.48
N THR A 233 -2.13 8.69 -0.30
CA THR A 233 -2.19 9.47 0.93
C THR A 233 -3.63 9.62 1.38
N GLY A 234 -3.91 9.19 2.60
CA GLY A 234 -5.22 9.28 3.24
C GLY A 234 -5.62 10.71 3.65
N THR A 235 -6.74 10.79 4.32
CA THR A 235 -7.34 12.00 4.91
C THR A 235 -7.00 12.07 6.41
N PRO A 236 -7.43 13.10 7.16
CA PRO A 236 -7.34 13.07 8.63
C PRO A 236 -8.42 12.20 9.32
N GLY A 237 -9.03 11.26 8.65
CA GLY A 237 -10.06 10.34 9.18
C GLY A 237 -9.75 8.93 8.79
N ALA A 238 -10.57 7.95 9.21
CA ALA A 238 -10.37 6.54 8.90
C ALA A 238 -10.33 6.28 7.40
N ASP A 239 -9.23 5.73 6.91
CA ASP A 239 -8.99 5.42 5.51
C ASP A 239 -8.66 3.94 5.30
N THR A 240 -8.82 3.47 4.08
CA THR A 240 -8.29 2.18 3.63
C THR A 240 -7.48 2.42 2.36
N LEU A 241 -6.18 2.09 2.43
CA LEU A 241 -5.24 2.27 1.33
C LEU A 241 -4.67 0.90 0.94
N ASP A 242 -4.93 0.49 -0.28
CA ASP A 242 -4.39 -0.75 -0.83
C ASP A 242 -3.33 -0.41 -1.89
N GLY A 243 -2.13 -0.94 -1.73
CA GLY A 243 -1.03 -0.87 -2.68
C GLY A 243 -1.23 -1.77 -3.91
N SER A 244 -0.18 -1.95 -4.66
CA SER A 244 -0.14 -2.70 -5.90
C SER A 244 0.73 -3.97 -5.78
N VAL A 245 1.24 -4.48 -6.90
CA VAL A 245 2.23 -5.57 -6.93
C VAL A 245 3.66 -5.05 -7.06
N SER A 246 3.88 -3.77 -6.86
CA SER A 246 5.18 -3.08 -6.99
C SER A 246 5.42 -2.22 -5.76
N SER A 247 6.65 -1.82 -5.53
CA SER A 247 7.03 -0.99 -4.37
C SER A 247 6.23 0.30 -4.25
N ASP A 248 5.42 0.42 -3.22
CA ASP A 248 4.43 1.47 -2.99
C ASP A 248 4.82 2.39 -1.83
N ILE A 249 4.18 3.55 -1.76
CA ILE A 249 4.25 4.44 -0.61
C ILE A 249 2.83 4.74 -0.15
N LEU A 250 2.47 4.28 1.04
CA LEU A 250 1.15 4.49 1.63
C LEU A 250 1.27 5.37 2.88
N THR A 251 0.44 6.40 3.00
CA THR A 251 0.44 7.32 4.14
C THR A 251 -0.98 7.53 4.65
N GLY A 252 -1.30 7.02 5.86
CA GLY A 252 -2.63 7.14 6.48
C GLY A 252 -2.90 8.55 6.96
N ARG A 253 -2.00 9.16 7.70
CA ARG A 253 -1.99 10.47 8.37
C ARG A 253 -2.56 10.42 9.78
N ALA A 254 -3.86 10.65 9.93
CA ALA A 254 -4.51 10.68 11.24
C ALA A 254 -5.86 9.96 11.17
N GLY A 255 -6.24 9.33 12.26
CA GLY A 255 -7.43 8.47 12.30
C GLY A 255 -7.05 7.00 12.24
N PRO A 256 -7.98 6.10 12.54
CA PRO A 256 -7.70 4.67 12.48
C PRO A 256 -7.72 4.19 11.02
N ASP A 257 -6.55 3.88 10.48
CA ASP A 257 -6.34 3.57 9.08
C ASP A 257 -6.04 2.08 8.84
N ILE A 258 -6.28 1.62 7.63
CA ILE A 258 -5.91 0.29 7.16
C ILE A 258 -5.04 0.45 5.92
N LEU A 259 -3.77 0.07 6.00
CA LEU A 259 -2.81 0.14 4.90
C LEU A 259 -2.34 -1.27 4.54
N ARG A 260 -2.36 -1.60 3.26
CA ARG A 260 -1.87 -2.88 2.72
C ARG A 260 -0.94 -2.62 1.55
N GLY A 261 0.35 -2.98 1.68
CA GLY A 261 1.35 -2.87 0.61
C GLY A 261 1.09 -3.84 -0.52
N ALA A 262 0.76 -5.06 -0.21
CA ALA A 262 0.48 -6.22 -1.05
C ALA A 262 1.74 -6.94 -1.54
N ALA A 263 2.37 -6.56 -2.61
CA ALA A 263 3.62 -7.19 -3.06
C ALA A 263 4.59 -6.12 -3.59
N GLY A 264 5.87 -6.33 -3.36
CA GLY A 264 6.90 -5.34 -3.67
C GLY A 264 7.58 -4.88 -2.39
N ASN A 265 8.57 -4.03 -2.48
CA ASN A 265 9.20 -3.46 -1.29
C ASN A 265 8.51 -2.13 -0.98
N ASP A 266 7.58 -2.17 -0.06
CA ASP A 266 6.64 -1.10 0.22
C ASP A 266 7.10 -0.19 1.37
N THR A 267 6.55 1.02 1.43
CA THR A 267 6.76 1.95 2.53
C THR A 267 5.40 2.40 3.06
N LEU A 268 5.09 2.03 4.30
CA LEU A 268 3.83 2.33 4.96
C LEU A 268 4.07 3.29 6.13
N TYR A 269 3.30 4.37 6.17
CA TYR A 269 3.24 5.33 7.28
C TYR A 269 1.80 5.36 7.81
N GLY A 270 1.56 4.81 9.01
CA GLY A 270 0.24 4.86 9.67
C GLY A 270 -0.12 6.29 10.03
N GLY A 271 0.59 6.85 10.96
CA GLY A 271 0.45 8.22 11.43
C GLY A 271 -0.13 8.30 12.82
N ASP A 272 -1.03 9.26 13.10
CA ASP A 272 -1.69 9.35 14.40
C ASP A 272 -2.94 8.49 14.41
N GLY A 273 -3.00 7.44 15.17
CA GLY A 273 -4.23 6.66 15.17
C GLY A 273 -4.17 5.34 15.92
N ALA A 274 -5.00 4.44 15.51
CA ALA A 274 -4.93 3.03 15.87
C ALA A 274 -5.03 2.26 14.56
N ASP A 275 -3.88 2.05 13.96
CA ASP A 275 -3.78 1.66 12.58
C ASP A 275 -3.60 0.14 12.41
N THR A 276 -3.94 -0.35 11.24
CA THR A 276 -3.63 -1.71 10.80
C THR A 276 -2.77 -1.65 9.55
N LEU A 277 -1.51 -2.04 9.70
CA LEU A 277 -0.51 -1.96 8.65
C LEU A 277 -0.09 -3.37 8.23
N ASN A 278 -0.05 -3.64 6.94
CA ASN A 278 0.38 -4.92 6.40
C ASN A 278 1.29 -4.67 5.19
N GLY A 279 2.58 -4.99 5.32
CA GLY A 279 3.56 -4.90 4.23
C GLY A 279 3.20 -5.85 3.09
N GLY A 280 3.11 -7.12 3.37
CA GLY A 280 2.70 -8.13 2.40
C GLY A 280 3.81 -9.07 1.98
N THR A 281 4.28 -9.00 0.76
CA THR A 281 5.45 -9.77 0.31
C THR A 281 6.51 -8.84 -0.28
N GLY A 282 7.76 -9.01 0.13
CA GLY A 282 8.89 -8.17 -0.24
C GLY A 282 9.55 -7.58 1.00
N ASP A 283 10.67 -6.89 0.85
CA ASP A 283 11.35 -6.28 1.99
C ASP A 283 10.71 -4.90 2.26
N ASP A 284 9.85 -4.81 3.27
CA ASP A 284 9.00 -3.66 3.54
C ASP A 284 9.57 -2.73 4.62
N PHE A 285 9.22 -1.45 4.55
CA PHE A 285 9.45 -0.49 5.62
C PHE A 285 8.10 0.00 6.16
N ILE A 286 7.86 -0.25 7.46
CA ILE A 286 6.59 0.09 8.11
C ILE A 286 6.86 0.96 9.32
N PHE A 287 6.19 2.11 9.37
CA PHE A 287 6.24 3.08 10.43
C PHE A 287 4.84 3.32 10.98
N GLY A 288 4.58 2.98 12.27
CA GLY A 288 3.28 3.14 12.92
C GLY A 288 2.97 4.62 13.11
N GLY A 289 3.66 5.30 14.04
CA GLY A 289 3.52 6.72 14.29
C GLY A 289 4.50 7.25 15.32
N ASP A 290 4.83 8.55 15.26
CA ASP A 290 5.87 9.15 16.10
C ASP A 290 5.37 10.20 17.09
N THR A 291 4.06 10.38 17.19
CA THR A 291 3.49 11.40 18.07
C THR A 291 2.86 10.79 19.33
N SER A 292 2.86 11.54 20.42
CA SER A 292 2.27 11.09 21.68
C SER A 292 0.73 10.97 21.68
N VAL A 293 0.08 11.30 20.55
CA VAL A 293 -1.36 11.08 20.34
C VAL A 293 -1.64 9.80 19.58
N ASP A 294 -0.58 9.17 19.10
CA ASP A 294 -0.65 7.84 18.51
C ASP A 294 -1.12 6.78 19.51
N ARG A 295 -1.64 5.70 19.02
CA ARG A 295 -2.31 4.69 19.82
C ARG A 295 -1.78 3.31 19.42
N ARG A 296 -2.47 2.30 19.91
CA ARG A 296 -2.12 0.92 19.61
C ARG A 296 -2.31 0.62 18.12
N ASP A 297 -1.22 0.26 17.46
CA ASP A 297 -1.21 -0.24 16.11
C ASP A 297 -1.17 -1.77 16.07
N VAL A 298 -1.60 -2.33 14.94
CA VAL A 298 -1.43 -3.73 14.60
C VAL A 298 -0.65 -3.80 13.29
N ILE A 299 0.57 -4.33 13.37
CA ILE A 299 1.53 -4.30 12.27
C ILE A 299 1.91 -5.73 11.85
N TYR A 300 1.84 -6.00 10.58
CA TYR A 300 2.29 -7.24 9.94
C TYR A 300 3.36 -6.87 8.91
N GLY A 301 4.61 -7.34 9.09
CA GLY A 301 5.67 -7.26 8.06
C GLY A 301 5.27 -8.10 6.86
N GLY A 302 5.26 -9.41 7.02
CA GLY A 302 4.78 -10.34 5.99
C GLY A 302 5.82 -11.35 5.54
N ASP A 303 5.99 -11.52 4.25
CA ASP A 303 7.06 -12.34 3.68
C ASP A 303 8.19 -11.42 3.20
N GLY A 304 9.38 -11.52 3.72
CA GLY A 304 10.55 -10.72 3.34
C GLY A 304 11.39 -10.34 4.53
N ASN A 305 12.41 -9.51 4.33
CA ASN A 305 13.20 -9.01 5.45
C ASN A 305 12.73 -7.59 5.77
N ASP A 306 11.81 -7.50 6.70
CA ASP A 306 11.07 -6.28 6.96
C ASP A 306 11.75 -5.39 8.00
N ARG A 307 11.53 -4.11 7.88
CA ARG A 307 11.87 -3.13 8.89
C ARG A 307 10.63 -2.48 9.45
N VAL A 308 10.38 -2.67 10.74
CA VAL A 308 9.23 -2.11 11.44
C VAL A 308 9.70 -1.18 12.55
N GLU A 309 9.18 0.05 12.56
CA GLU A 309 9.27 1.01 13.65
C GLU A 309 7.83 1.29 14.10
N ALA A 310 7.37 0.65 15.20
CA ALA A 310 5.98 0.76 15.63
C ALA A 310 5.67 2.16 16.20
N GLY A 311 6.59 2.73 16.98
CA GLY A 311 6.55 4.14 17.34
C GLY A 311 6.00 4.44 18.72
N HIS A 312 4.91 5.18 18.82
CA HIS A 312 4.19 5.43 20.06
C HIS A 312 2.92 4.60 20.12
N GLY A 313 2.65 3.95 21.22
CA GLY A 313 1.45 3.14 21.37
C GLY A 313 1.66 2.02 22.38
N ASN A 314 0.78 1.06 22.41
CA ASN A 314 1.00 -0.26 23.00
C ASN A 314 0.76 -1.25 21.87
N ASP A 315 1.77 -1.43 21.04
CA ASP A 315 1.63 -1.96 19.71
C ASP A 315 1.68 -3.49 19.66
N LEU A 316 1.11 -4.06 18.62
CA LEU A 316 1.17 -5.48 18.32
C LEU A 316 1.84 -5.66 16.96
N VAL A 317 3.06 -6.22 16.99
CA VAL A 317 3.89 -6.38 15.80
C VAL A 317 4.16 -7.84 15.51
N PHE A 318 3.96 -8.23 14.27
CA PHE A 318 4.33 -9.51 13.69
C PHE A 318 5.35 -9.25 12.58
N GLY A 319 6.61 -9.73 12.74
CA GLY A 319 7.64 -9.66 11.69
C GLY A 319 7.21 -10.47 10.47
N GLY A 320 7.12 -11.76 10.61
CA GLY A 320 6.65 -12.64 9.56
C GLY A 320 7.63 -13.73 9.16
N ASN A 321 7.77 -13.94 7.88
CA ASN A 321 8.79 -14.83 7.34
C ASN A 321 9.97 -14.02 6.82
N GLY A 322 11.17 -14.28 7.29
CA GLY A 322 12.39 -13.61 6.85
C GLY A 322 13.20 -13.08 8.01
N ASN A 323 14.25 -12.32 7.75
CA ASN A 323 15.07 -11.79 8.83
C ASN A 323 14.68 -10.33 9.09
N ASP A 324 13.84 -10.13 10.08
CA ASP A 324 13.17 -8.87 10.33
C ASP A 324 13.93 -7.99 11.34
N SER A 325 13.72 -6.69 11.23
CA SER A 325 14.22 -5.70 12.18
C SER A 325 13.04 -4.92 12.74
N VAL A 326 12.70 -5.18 14.02
CA VAL A 326 11.52 -4.59 14.67
C VAL A 326 11.96 -3.75 15.86
N GLU A 327 11.43 -2.52 15.93
CA GLU A 327 11.52 -1.61 17.07
C GLU A 327 10.11 -1.27 17.56
N GLY A 328 9.77 -1.63 18.82
CA GLY A 328 8.46 -1.33 19.44
C GLY A 328 8.29 0.16 19.69
N GLY A 329 9.24 0.77 20.38
CA GLY A 329 9.26 2.21 20.60
C GLY A 329 8.80 2.62 22.01
N PHE A 330 7.81 3.51 22.10
CA PHE A 330 7.25 3.97 23.37
C PHE A 330 5.92 3.28 23.65
N GLY A 331 5.89 2.45 24.67
CA GLY A 331 4.66 1.77 25.07
C GLY A 331 4.95 0.42 25.71
N VAL A 332 3.89 -0.32 25.95
CA VAL A 332 3.96 -1.72 26.37
C VAL A 332 3.61 -2.56 25.16
N ASP A 333 4.65 -3.01 24.45
CA ASP A 333 4.50 -3.59 23.13
C ASP A 333 4.53 -5.12 23.17
N GLU A 334 3.83 -5.74 22.22
CA GLU A 334 3.91 -7.16 21.96
C GLU A 334 4.54 -7.37 20.58
N ILE A 335 5.75 -7.95 20.56
CA ILE A 335 6.54 -8.16 19.33
C ILE A 335 6.73 -9.66 19.10
N GLN A 336 6.45 -10.13 17.92
CA GLN A 336 6.64 -11.51 17.47
C GLN A 336 7.47 -11.50 16.17
N GLY A 337 8.74 -11.97 16.21
CA GLY A 337 9.60 -12.11 15.02
C GLY A 337 9.04 -13.13 14.07
N GLN A 338 8.62 -14.28 14.57
CA GLN A 338 8.06 -15.45 13.92
C GLN A 338 9.13 -16.33 13.27
N ALA A 339 9.44 -16.21 11.97
CA ALA A 339 10.34 -17.14 11.30
C ALA A 339 11.50 -16.43 10.60
N GLY A 340 12.71 -16.69 11.04
CA GLY A 340 13.92 -16.05 10.51
C GLY A 340 14.92 -15.72 11.61
N ASN A 341 16.00 -15.03 11.26
CA ASN A 341 16.93 -14.56 12.27
C ASN A 341 16.69 -13.07 12.50
N ASP A 342 15.91 -12.77 13.50
CA ASP A 342 15.31 -11.47 13.70
C ASP A 342 16.13 -10.58 14.65
N VAL A 343 15.97 -9.28 14.51
CA VAL A 343 16.50 -8.25 15.40
C VAL A 343 15.33 -7.52 16.04
N LEU A 344 15.03 -7.82 17.30
CA LEU A 344 13.87 -7.35 18.00
C LEU A 344 14.26 -6.45 19.17
N THR A 345 13.69 -5.25 19.23
CA THR A 345 13.93 -4.28 20.29
C THR A 345 12.60 -3.74 20.82
N GLY A 346 12.33 -3.88 22.14
CA GLY A 346 11.14 -3.32 22.79
C GLY A 346 11.23 -1.80 22.92
N SER A 347 12.38 -1.30 23.29
CA SER A 347 12.81 0.09 23.47
C SER A 347 12.42 0.68 24.82
N ALA A 348 11.18 1.08 25.08
CA ALA A 348 10.84 1.77 26.33
C ALA A 348 9.55 1.25 26.96
N PHE A 349 9.58 1.08 28.29
CA PHE A 349 8.57 0.45 29.16
C PHE A 349 8.71 -1.07 29.22
N SER A 350 7.64 -1.80 29.53
CA SER A 350 7.77 -3.25 29.80
C SER A 350 7.10 -4.06 28.70
N ASP A 351 7.92 -4.62 27.86
CA ASP A 351 7.54 -5.23 26.61
C ASP A 351 7.44 -6.77 26.70
N LEU A 352 6.72 -7.35 25.77
CA LEU A 352 6.58 -8.78 25.57
C LEU A 352 7.12 -9.15 24.19
N ILE A 353 8.25 -9.87 24.14
CA ILE A 353 8.97 -10.15 22.91
C ILE A 353 9.14 -11.66 22.71
N PHE A 354 8.77 -12.12 21.53
CA PHE A 354 8.96 -13.49 21.07
C PHE A 354 9.82 -13.49 19.80
N GLY A 355 11.00 -14.13 19.83
CA GLY A 355 11.86 -14.36 18.66
C GLY A 355 11.15 -15.23 17.63
N GLY A 356 10.98 -16.48 17.96
CA GLY A 356 10.30 -17.46 17.11
C GLY A 356 11.20 -18.60 16.64
N ASP A 357 11.17 -18.89 15.35
CA ASP A 357 12.07 -19.87 14.76
C ASP A 357 13.29 -19.14 14.16
N GLY A 358 14.50 -19.42 14.64
CA GLY A 358 15.72 -18.83 14.09
C GLY A 358 16.77 -18.49 15.13
N ASN A 359 17.77 -17.71 14.76
CA ASN A 359 18.78 -17.27 15.72
C ASN A 359 18.62 -15.79 15.95
N ASP A 360 17.85 -15.44 16.95
CA ASP A 360 17.35 -14.10 17.14
C ASP A 360 18.23 -13.24 18.02
N PHE A 361 18.24 -11.95 17.75
CA PHE A 361 18.78 -10.94 18.64
C PHE A 361 17.63 -10.21 19.33
N VAL A 362 17.53 -10.38 20.66
CA VAL A 362 16.44 -9.80 21.45
C VAL A 362 16.98 -8.82 22.46
N ASN A 363 16.45 -7.59 22.41
CA ASN A 363 16.77 -6.50 23.33
C ASN A 363 15.47 -5.94 23.91
N GLY A 364 15.18 -6.19 25.19
CA GLY A 364 13.99 -5.62 25.84
C GLY A 364 13.98 -4.10 25.84
N GLY A 365 15.15 -3.48 26.08
CA GLY A 365 15.24 -2.03 26.19
C GLY A 365 15.16 -1.55 27.61
N PHE A 366 14.53 -0.39 27.83
CA PHE A 366 14.30 0.17 29.16
C PHE A 366 12.98 -0.32 29.72
N GLY A 367 13.02 -1.15 30.75
CA GLY A 367 11.82 -1.68 31.35
C GLY A 367 12.09 -2.92 32.18
N HIS A 368 11.03 -3.68 32.40
CA HIS A 368 11.11 -5.03 32.93
C HIS A 368 10.41 -5.93 31.92
N ASP A 369 11.20 -6.40 30.97
CA ASP A 369 10.69 -7.01 29.79
C ASP A 369 10.54 -8.53 29.96
N ARG A 370 9.61 -9.10 29.21
CA ARG A 370 9.42 -10.54 29.14
C ARG A 370 9.78 -11.00 27.74
N VAL A 371 10.87 -11.77 27.66
CA VAL A 371 11.41 -12.19 26.38
C VAL A 371 11.43 -13.71 26.26
N ASN A 372 11.16 -14.20 25.07
CA ASN A 372 11.22 -15.59 24.69
C ASN A 372 11.99 -15.67 23.36
N GLY A 373 13.13 -16.40 23.33
CA GLY A 373 13.92 -16.54 22.12
C GLY A 373 13.27 -17.47 21.11
N GLY A 374 12.71 -18.58 21.61
CA GLY A 374 12.08 -19.57 20.74
C GLY A 374 13.02 -20.72 20.37
N ALA A 375 13.03 -21.07 19.10
CA ALA A 375 13.84 -22.16 18.60
C ALA A 375 15.08 -21.64 17.86
N GLY A 376 16.28 -21.97 18.38
CA GLY A 376 17.51 -21.57 17.75
C GLY A 376 18.62 -21.21 18.73
N ALA A 377 19.57 -20.42 18.30
CA ALA A 377 20.67 -19.95 19.11
C ALA A 377 20.51 -18.42 19.31
N ASP A 378 19.81 -18.06 20.37
CA ASP A 378 19.33 -16.71 20.58
C ASP A 378 20.30 -15.86 21.43
N ARG A 379 20.24 -14.57 21.21
CA ARG A 379 21.11 -13.59 21.85
C ARG A 379 20.29 -12.56 22.60
N PHE A 380 20.30 -12.64 23.93
CA PHE A 380 19.56 -11.74 24.80
C PHE A 380 20.46 -10.58 25.25
N TYR A 381 20.20 -9.41 24.73
CA TYR A 381 21.05 -8.23 24.97
C TYR A 381 20.55 -7.42 26.17
N HIS A 382 21.52 -6.90 26.96
CA HIS A 382 21.24 -5.92 28.00
C HIS A 382 22.37 -4.91 28.12
N LEU A 383 22.03 -3.63 28.12
CA LEU A 383 23.00 -2.53 28.14
C LEU A 383 23.73 -2.39 29.49
N GLY A 384 23.13 -2.83 30.60
CA GLY A 384 23.73 -2.83 31.95
C GLY A 384 23.88 -1.46 32.58
N VAL A 385 23.11 -0.47 32.14
CA VAL A 385 23.08 0.86 32.74
C VAL A 385 22.04 0.95 33.85
N ALA A 386 22.28 1.80 34.84
CA ALA A 386 21.34 2.00 35.94
C ALA A 386 19.98 2.48 35.43
N GLY A 387 18.90 1.86 35.91
CA GLY A 387 17.52 2.18 35.50
C GLY A 387 17.06 1.53 34.21
N HIS A 388 17.89 0.72 33.56
CA HIS A 388 17.48 -0.03 32.37
C HIS A 388 16.44 -1.11 32.66
N GLY A 389 16.35 -1.59 33.88
CA GLY A 389 15.41 -2.66 34.26
C GLY A 389 16.08 -4.01 34.40
N SER A 390 15.28 -5.06 34.37
CA SER A 390 15.72 -6.46 34.43
C SER A 390 14.80 -7.30 33.57
N ASP A 391 15.35 -8.05 32.63
CA ASP A 391 14.54 -8.78 31.68
C ASP A 391 14.34 -10.23 32.14
N TRP A 392 13.11 -10.73 31.94
CA TRP A 392 12.73 -12.11 32.22
C TRP A 392 12.75 -12.93 30.95
N ILE A 393 13.77 -13.83 30.84
CA ILE A 393 13.89 -14.75 29.73
C ILE A 393 13.11 -16.03 30.09
N GLN A 394 12.13 -16.35 29.25
CA GLN A 394 11.15 -17.39 29.52
C GLN A 394 11.65 -18.81 29.16
N ASP A 395 12.60 -18.93 28.26
CA ASP A 395 12.96 -20.17 27.60
C ASP A 395 14.45 -20.36 27.33
N TYR A 396 15.32 -19.63 28.03
CA TYR A 396 16.78 -19.76 27.86
C TYR A 396 17.25 -21.21 27.85
N ARG A 397 18.00 -21.61 26.81
CA ARG A 397 18.57 -22.95 26.65
C ARG A 397 19.99 -22.90 26.11
N ALA A 398 20.98 -23.04 27.00
CA ALA A 398 22.38 -23.12 26.60
C ALA A 398 22.67 -24.23 25.59
N ALA A 399 21.92 -25.34 25.64
CA ALA A 399 22.07 -26.46 24.72
C ALA A 399 21.60 -26.16 23.28
N GLN A 400 20.75 -25.17 23.06
CA GLN A 400 20.38 -24.64 21.74
C GLN A 400 21.40 -23.64 21.21
N GLY A 401 22.24 -23.09 22.07
CA GLY A 401 23.26 -22.11 21.73
C GLY A 401 22.97 -20.72 22.23
N ASP A 402 21.97 -20.58 23.10
CA ASP A 402 21.57 -19.29 23.67
C ASP A 402 22.70 -18.62 24.46
N VAL A 403 22.75 -17.28 24.34
CA VAL A 403 23.79 -16.46 24.92
C VAL A 403 23.21 -15.17 25.48
N LEU A 404 23.56 -14.84 26.73
CA LEU A 404 23.35 -13.53 27.32
C LEU A 404 24.43 -12.57 26.80
N LEU A 405 24.07 -11.45 26.24
CA LEU A 405 25.02 -10.48 25.64
C LEU A 405 25.07 -9.20 26.47
N ALA A 406 26.18 -8.98 27.16
CA ALA A 406 26.38 -7.76 27.96
C ALA A 406 26.96 -6.62 27.10
N GLY A 407 26.20 -5.54 26.93
CA GLY A 407 26.61 -4.29 26.26
C GLY A 407 27.49 -3.37 27.11
N ILE A 408 28.12 -3.88 28.16
CA ILE A 408 28.88 -3.12 29.16
C ILE A 408 30.31 -2.99 28.73
N ASN A 409 30.75 -1.79 28.36
CA ASN A 409 32.13 -1.54 27.95
C ASN A 409 33.13 -1.84 29.04
N GLY A 410 34.12 -2.68 28.73
CA GLY A 410 35.23 -3.03 29.65
C GLY A 410 34.83 -3.99 30.78
N ALA A 411 33.64 -4.58 30.74
CA ALA A 411 33.21 -5.61 31.67
C ALA A 411 34.10 -6.86 31.57
N THR A 412 34.24 -7.57 32.69
CA THR A 412 34.93 -8.85 32.79
C THR A 412 34.02 -9.91 33.42
N ARG A 413 34.29 -11.19 33.14
CA ARG A 413 33.54 -12.33 33.69
C ARG A 413 33.37 -12.25 35.22
N SER A 414 34.40 -11.84 35.97
CA SER A 414 34.38 -11.77 37.43
C SER A 414 33.41 -10.74 38.02
N GLN A 415 32.90 -9.83 37.20
CA GLN A 415 31.91 -8.83 37.60
C GLN A 415 30.46 -9.33 37.51
N PHE A 416 30.25 -10.55 37.03
CA PHE A 416 28.94 -11.18 37.00
C PHE A 416 28.87 -12.31 38.01
N GLN A 417 27.66 -12.46 38.60
CA GLN A 417 27.34 -13.60 39.45
C GLN A 417 25.94 -14.12 39.14
N VAL A 418 25.74 -15.41 39.40
CA VAL A 418 24.46 -16.08 39.30
C VAL A 418 23.96 -16.38 40.70
N ASN A 419 22.74 -15.99 41.02
CA ASN A 419 22.03 -16.42 42.20
C ASN A 419 20.82 -17.28 41.77
N LEU A 420 20.61 -18.39 42.47
CA LEU A 420 19.46 -19.26 42.24
C LEU A 420 18.42 -19.01 43.32
N SER A 421 17.16 -18.85 42.94
CA SER A 421 16.06 -18.68 43.87
C SER A 421 14.76 -19.14 43.24
N GLU A 422 13.91 -19.79 44.01
CA GLU A 422 12.55 -20.14 43.51
C GLU A 422 11.65 -18.90 43.62
N THR A 423 10.98 -18.56 42.50
CA THR A 423 10.06 -17.45 42.39
C THR A 423 8.65 -17.99 42.15
N ALA A 424 7.72 -17.71 43.02
CA ALA A 424 6.38 -18.25 42.91
C ALA A 424 5.68 -17.79 41.60
N GLY A 425 5.30 -18.76 40.78
CA GLY A 425 4.57 -18.52 39.53
C GLY A 425 5.45 -18.09 38.32
N ALA A 426 6.78 -18.11 38.43
CA ALA A 426 7.67 -17.77 37.36
C ALA A 426 7.88 -18.93 36.36
N GLY A 427 8.08 -20.13 36.85
CA GLY A 427 8.41 -21.30 36.04
C GLY A 427 7.83 -22.60 36.58
N ALA A 428 8.50 -23.72 36.34
CA ALA A 428 8.08 -25.03 36.82
C ALA A 428 8.26 -25.15 38.35
N VAL A 429 7.28 -25.74 39.03
CA VAL A 429 7.30 -25.90 40.47
C VAL A 429 8.53 -26.72 40.91
N GLY A 430 9.31 -26.15 41.82
CA GLY A 430 10.52 -26.79 42.36
C GLY A 430 11.78 -26.61 41.50
N VAL A 431 11.69 -25.85 40.43
CA VAL A 431 12.86 -25.42 39.65
C VAL A 431 13.17 -23.96 40.02
N GLN A 432 14.45 -23.64 40.21
CA GLN A 432 14.86 -22.28 40.59
C GLN A 432 15.13 -21.44 39.33
N GLU A 433 14.80 -20.17 39.40
CA GLU A 433 15.23 -19.19 38.45
C GLU A 433 16.70 -18.82 38.69
N ALA A 434 17.41 -18.48 37.61
CA ALA A 434 18.76 -17.97 37.69
C ALA A 434 18.81 -16.46 37.45
N PHE A 435 19.21 -15.73 38.51
CA PHE A 435 19.35 -14.28 38.45
C PHE A 435 20.81 -13.91 38.13
N VAL A 436 21.04 -13.33 36.97
CA VAL A 436 22.36 -12.86 36.53
C VAL A 436 22.54 -11.41 36.96
N ILE A 437 23.48 -11.19 37.85
CA ILE A 437 23.70 -9.91 38.55
C ILE A 437 25.03 -9.31 38.11
N TYR A 438 25.01 -8.03 37.75
CA TYR A 438 26.25 -7.25 37.54
C TYR A 438 26.68 -6.64 38.86
N ARG A 439 27.72 -7.20 39.47
CA ARG A 439 28.20 -6.88 40.82
C ARG A 439 28.51 -5.40 41.06
N PRO A 440 29.15 -4.67 40.09
CA PRO A 440 29.50 -3.27 40.32
C PRO A 440 28.30 -2.36 40.63
N THR A 441 27.13 -2.65 40.10
CA THR A 441 25.87 -1.91 40.37
C THR A 441 24.95 -2.64 41.33
N GLY A 442 25.09 -3.97 41.47
CA GLY A 442 24.15 -4.85 42.13
C GLY A 442 22.86 -5.12 41.36
N GLN A 443 22.80 -4.67 40.13
CA GLN A 443 21.61 -4.81 39.29
C GLN A 443 21.46 -6.23 38.80
N ILE A 444 20.23 -6.78 38.84
CA ILE A 444 19.86 -7.96 38.09
C ILE A 444 19.68 -7.52 36.65
N LEU A 445 20.44 -8.12 35.73
CA LEU A 445 20.29 -7.84 34.30
C LEU A 445 19.26 -8.79 33.70
N TRP A 446 19.39 -10.07 33.98
CA TRP A 446 18.48 -11.10 33.49
C TRP A 446 17.97 -12.00 34.60
N ALA A 447 16.73 -12.40 34.52
CA ALA A 447 16.13 -13.47 35.29
C ALA A 447 15.74 -14.59 34.31
N LEU A 448 16.44 -15.73 34.36
CA LEU A 448 16.18 -16.88 33.51
C LEU A 448 15.14 -17.77 34.20
N VAL A 449 13.97 -17.90 33.63
CA VAL A 449 12.91 -18.79 34.13
C VAL A 449 13.41 -20.24 34.01
N ASP A 450 13.29 -21.01 35.07
CA ASP A 450 13.84 -22.38 35.21
C ASP A 450 15.36 -22.48 34.96
N GLY A 451 16.10 -21.39 34.97
CA GLY A 451 17.52 -21.31 34.66
C GLY A 451 18.42 -22.11 35.61
N GLY A 452 17.89 -22.49 36.79
CA GLY A 452 18.58 -23.38 37.72
C GLY A 452 18.68 -24.83 37.24
N ALA A 453 17.93 -25.21 36.21
CA ALA A 453 18.02 -26.50 35.56
C ALA A 453 19.06 -26.54 34.43
N GLU A 454 19.58 -25.40 34.00
CA GLU A 454 20.56 -25.31 32.94
C GLU A 454 21.95 -25.78 33.40
N ALA A 455 22.65 -26.56 32.56
CA ALA A 455 24.01 -27.04 32.82
C ALA A 455 25.05 -25.91 32.63
N HIS A 456 24.73 -24.95 31.82
CA HIS A 456 25.58 -23.78 31.46
C HIS A 456 24.71 -22.53 31.36
N ILE A 457 25.30 -21.38 31.74
CA ILE A 457 24.73 -20.07 31.44
C ILE A 457 25.82 -19.27 30.71
N ASN A 458 25.65 -19.18 29.39
CA ASN A 458 26.61 -18.54 28.51
C ASN A 458 26.47 -17.04 28.52
N LEU A 459 27.55 -16.33 28.89
CA LEU A 459 27.64 -14.87 28.85
C LEU A 459 28.65 -14.43 27.80
N GLN A 460 28.26 -13.64 26.85
CA GLN A 460 29.14 -12.99 25.87
C GLN A 460 29.50 -11.58 26.33
N ILE A 461 30.81 -11.31 26.39
CA ILE A 461 31.39 -9.98 26.62
C ILE A 461 32.35 -9.69 25.48
N GLY A 462 32.01 -8.73 24.62
CA GLY A 462 32.74 -8.51 23.39
C GLY A 462 32.71 -9.75 22.48
N ALA A 463 33.87 -10.26 22.13
CA ALA A 463 34.02 -11.45 21.30
C ALA A 463 34.15 -12.78 22.08
N GLN A 464 34.14 -12.75 23.40
CA GLN A 464 34.39 -13.90 24.26
C GLN A 464 33.09 -14.39 24.94
N VAL A 465 32.87 -15.70 24.94
CA VAL A 465 31.78 -16.36 25.66
C VAL A 465 32.35 -17.07 26.90
N PHE A 466 31.69 -16.87 28.03
CA PHE A 466 32.06 -17.42 29.32
C PHE A 466 30.86 -18.22 29.88
N ASP A 467 31.13 -19.37 30.45
CA ASP A 467 30.12 -20.05 31.27
C ASP A 467 30.06 -19.42 32.67
N LEU A 468 28.92 -18.96 33.10
CA LEU A 468 28.72 -18.36 34.40
C LEU A 468 28.64 -19.37 35.55
N LEU A 469 28.36 -20.65 35.23
CA LEU A 469 28.27 -21.75 36.21
C LEU A 469 29.61 -22.51 36.39
N ALA A 470 30.63 -22.25 35.52
CA ALA A 470 31.94 -22.88 35.57
C ALA A 470 32.87 -22.22 36.60
#